data_cc41bf0fcb884394d205ea0e4f9b4ac3
#
_entry.id   cc41bf0fcb884394d205ea0e4f9b4ac3
#
_cell.length_a   1.000
_cell.length_b   1.000
_cell.length_c   1.000
_cell.angle_alpha   90.00
_cell.angle_beta   90.00
_cell.angle_gamma   90.00
#
_symmetry.space_group_name_H-M   'P 1'
#
loop_
_entity.id
_entity.type
_entity.pdbx_description
1 polymer ?
#
loop_
_entity_poly.entity_id
_entity_poly.type
_entity_poly.pdbx_seq_one_letter_code
_entity_poly.pdbx_strand_id
1 'polypeptide(L)'
;VLSHEKSACVGKVFSGISQSVRTTGQQEADLEGKEGDRRLSKAIVEEALTCLSAEVANLRDIAVNRVCLGWGYVGVQLTTDDVGLCHSLMGEMQPECCQVVQQAGTLSGSPATELAERAKSWDTGERVIGVATINALSQIVLRREHDGYTVTEGNVLEQVDIRPTDKVAMVGNIKPLVPGIRNKASSLRIFERGGLLGEGILPDTAGEELIPEADIVFITGSAIANGTVGRLLQLSENARSVVLVGPTASMIPSPLFKRGVDLIGGVIVTEPDRAMQIVAEGGGTPQLKAATKFVLIKPRLGLGR
;
A
#
# COMPACT_ATOMS: atom_id res chain seq x y z
N VAL A 1 -8.76 -70.77 -8.27
CA VAL A 1 -8.80 -71.31 -9.66
C VAL A 1 -8.73 -70.14 -10.61
N LEU A 2 -7.57 -70.07 -11.29
CA LEU A 2 -7.31 -69.52 -12.63
C LEU A 2 -7.56 -67.99 -12.81
N SER A 3 -6.68 -67.22 -13.23
CA SER A 3 -5.46 -67.22 -14.07
C SER A 3 -5.55 -66.00 -15.00
N HIS A 4 -4.49 -65.22 -15.02
CA HIS A 4 -3.82 -64.57 -16.17
C HIS A 4 -4.63 -63.99 -17.33
N GLU A 5 -4.35 -62.74 -17.65
CA GLU A 5 -3.55 -62.24 -18.78
C GLU A 5 -3.59 -60.72 -18.78
N LYS A 6 -2.48 -60.06 -18.60
CA LYS A 6 -1.57 -59.45 -19.58
C LYS A 6 -2.27 -58.79 -20.78
N SER A 7 -2.17 -57.49 -21.00
CA SER A 7 -1.08 -56.92 -21.77
C SER A 7 -1.38 -55.46 -22.15
N ALA A 8 -0.47 -54.62 -21.84
CA ALA A 8 0.11 -53.53 -22.63
C ALA A 8 -0.78 -52.74 -23.62
N CYS A 9 -0.99 -51.49 -23.33
CA CYS A 9 -0.82 -50.41 -24.29
C CYS A 9 -0.29 -49.16 -23.58
N VAL A 10 1.03 -49.14 -23.46
CA VAL A 10 1.81 -47.90 -23.20
C VAL A 10 2.14 -47.36 -24.57
N GLY A 11 1.87 -46.12 -24.82
CA GLY A 11 2.41 -45.47 -25.99
C GLY A 11 1.90 -44.08 -26.24
N LYS A 12 2.68 -43.09 -25.74
CA LYS A 12 2.89 -41.81 -26.38
C LYS A 12 1.68 -40.83 -26.52
N VAL A 13 1.54 -39.90 -25.62
CA VAL A 13 1.47 -38.47 -25.95
C VAL A 13 2.04 -37.67 -24.78
N PHE A 14 3.32 -37.49 -24.70
CA PHE A 14 3.99 -36.42 -24.00
C PHE A 14 5.06 -35.87 -24.92
N SER A 15 4.65 -34.95 -25.80
CA SER A 15 5.59 -34.08 -26.51
C SER A 15 5.02 -32.68 -26.50
N GLY A 16 5.70 -31.78 -25.81
CA GLY A 16 5.56 -30.36 -26.04
C GLY A 16 5.01 -29.53 -24.90
N ILE A 17 5.53 -29.66 -23.69
CA ILE A 17 5.61 -28.47 -22.78
C ILE A 17 7.08 -28.08 -22.77
N SER A 18 7.43 -27.17 -23.69
CA SER A 18 8.67 -26.41 -23.60
C SER A 18 8.55 -25.49 -22.40
N GLN A 19 9.01 -25.95 -21.24
CA GLN A 19 9.40 -25.05 -20.18
C GLN A 19 10.58 -24.25 -20.71
N SER A 20 10.37 -23.00 -21.04
CA SER A 20 11.47 -22.06 -21.26
C SER A 20 12.24 -21.94 -19.94
N VAL A 21 13.33 -22.68 -19.85
CA VAL A 21 14.31 -22.54 -18.77
C VAL A 21 14.86 -21.13 -18.92
N ARG A 22 14.46 -20.22 -18.02
CA ARG A 22 15.07 -18.90 -17.91
C ARG A 22 16.56 -19.11 -17.65
N THR A 23 17.40 -18.45 -18.42
CA THR A 23 18.84 -18.52 -18.24
C THR A 23 19.22 -17.94 -16.86
N THR A 24 20.29 -18.43 -16.26
CA THR A 24 20.79 -17.97 -14.93
C THR A 24 20.92 -16.46 -14.88
N GLY A 25 21.40 -15.81 -15.95
CA GLY A 25 21.51 -14.36 -16.05
C GLY A 25 20.17 -13.60 -16.04
N GLN A 26 19.07 -14.20 -16.56
CA GLN A 26 17.74 -13.60 -16.46
C GLN A 26 17.17 -13.72 -15.04
N GLN A 27 17.46 -14.81 -14.32
CA GLN A 27 17.07 -14.96 -12.93
C GLN A 27 17.82 -14.00 -12.00
N GLU A 28 19.10 -13.78 -12.26
CA GLU A 28 19.91 -12.80 -11.52
C GLU A 28 19.43 -11.36 -11.78
N ALA A 29 19.15 -10.98 -13.02
CA ALA A 29 18.61 -9.67 -13.37
C ALA A 29 17.21 -9.42 -12.76
N ASP A 30 16.35 -10.44 -12.76
CA ASP A 30 15.02 -10.39 -12.11
C ASP A 30 15.13 -10.24 -10.57
N LEU A 31 16.15 -10.82 -9.95
CA LEU A 31 16.42 -10.68 -8.52
C LEU A 31 16.99 -9.31 -8.18
N GLU A 32 17.95 -8.81 -8.96
CA GLU A 32 18.51 -7.47 -8.78
C GLU A 32 17.46 -6.37 -8.98
N GLY A 33 16.57 -6.52 -9.98
CA GLY A 33 15.45 -5.60 -10.21
C GLY A 33 14.52 -5.54 -9.00
N LYS A 34 14.08 -6.68 -8.47
CA LYS A 34 13.22 -6.76 -7.29
C LYS A 34 13.88 -6.21 -6.02
N GLU A 35 15.18 -6.38 -5.87
CA GLU A 35 15.94 -5.83 -4.76
C GLU A 35 16.05 -4.30 -4.87
N GLY A 36 16.27 -3.77 -6.08
CA GLY A 36 16.26 -2.34 -6.37
C GLY A 36 14.93 -1.67 -6.01
N ASP A 37 13.81 -2.26 -6.42
CA ASP A 37 12.46 -1.75 -6.16
C ASP A 37 12.14 -1.66 -4.67
N ARG A 38 12.56 -2.68 -3.90
CA ARG A 38 12.37 -2.70 -2.45
C ARG A 38 13.29 -1.71 -1.73
N ARG A 39 14.51 -1.47 -2.23
CA ARG A 39 15.40 -0.44 -1.68
C ARG A 39 14.77 0.94 -1.74
N LEU A 40 14.08 1.27 -2.84
CA LEU A 40 13.37 2.54 -2.98
C LEU A 40 12.19 2.67 -2.00
N SER A 41 11.38 1.63 -1.88
CA SER A 41 10.26 1.63 -0.93
C SER A 41 10.76 1.70 0.53
N LYS A 42 11.86 1.03 0.84
CA LYS A 42 12.52 1.10 2.15
C LYS A 42 13.05 2.52 2.44
N ALA A 43 13.66 3.17 1.45
CA ALA A 43 14.14 4.54 1.59
C ALA A 43 13.01 5.53 1.91
N ILE A 44 11.79 5.34 1.34
CA ILE A 44 10.62 6.14 1.68
C ILE A 44 10.27 5.99 3.16
N VAL A 45 10.27 4.76 3.68
CA VAL A 45 10.01 4.46 5.09
C VAL A 45 11.08 5.07 6.00
N GLU A 46 12.36 4.94 5.65
CA GLU A 46 13.48 5.48 6.43
C GLU A 46 13.42 7.02 6.50
N GLU A 47 13.10 7.67 5.39
CA GLU A 47 12.89 9.12 5.37
C GLU A 47 11.66 9.53 6.17
N ALA A 48 10.57 8.75 6.14
CA ALA A 48 9.38 9.03 6.95
C ALA A 48 9.71 8.97 8.45
N LEU A 49 10.46 7.97 8.90
CA LEU A 49 10.93 7.86 10.29
C LEU A 49 11.84 9.03 10.67
N THR A 50 12.70 9.45 9.76
CA THR A 50 13.57 10.63 9.96
C THR A 50 12.75 11.91 10.10
N CYS A 51 11.77 12.14 9.22
CA CYS A 51 10.87 13.29 9.30
C CYS A 51 10.07 13.30 10.62
N LEU A 52 9.49 12.14 11.00
CA LEU A 52 8.76 12.00 12.26
C LEU A 52 9.65 12.30 13.47
N SER A 53 10.91 11.85 13.44
CA SER A 53 11.86 12.14 14.51
C SER A 53 12.19 13.63 14.65
N ALA A 54 12.11 14.38 13.55
CA ALA A 54 12.33 15.82 13.55
C ALA A 54 11.07 16.61 13.97
N GLU A 55 9.87 16.12 13.65
CA GLU A 55 8.62 16.87 13.79
C GLU A 55 7.80 16.50 15.05
N VAL A 56 7.95 15.30 15.58
CA VAL A 56 7.22 14.84 16.76
C VAL A 56 8.05 15.05 18.02
N ALA A 57 7.63 16.01 18.84
CA ALA A 57 8.27 16.24 20.13
C ALA A 57 8.14 15.00 21.03
N ASN A 58 9.20 14.70 21.78
CA ASN A 58 9.22 13.55 22.70
C ASN A 58 8.82 12.20 22.07
N LEU A 59 9.13 12.01 20.79
CA LEU A 59 8.80 10.80 20.05
C LEU A 59 9.19 9.50 20.78
N ARG A 60 10.30 9.53 21.55
CA ARG A 60 10.79 8.37 22.29
C ARG A 60 9.92 7.99 23.50
N ASP A 61 9.11 8.93 23.99
CA ASP A 61 8.21 8.71 25.13
C ASP A 61 6.85 8.18 24.70
N ILE A 62 6.59 8.15 23.38
CA ILE A 62 5.34 7.63 22.80
C ILE A 62 5.42 6.11 22.74
N ALA A 63 4.49 5.46 23.43
CA ALA A 63 4.37 4.01 23.42
C ALA A 63 3.10 3.56 22.66
N VAL A 64 3.10 2.30 22.28
CA VAL A 64 1.93 1.64 21.71
C VAL A 64 0.95 1.29 22.83
N ASN A 65 -0.28 1.76 22.74
CA ASN A 65 -1.35 1.39 23.65
C ASN A 65 -1.98 0.05 23.24
N ARG A 66 -2.30 -0.10 21.96
CA ARG A 66 -3.00 -1.29 21.45
C ARG A 66 -2.67 -1.55 19.99
N VAL A 67 -2.51 -2.82 19.64
CA VAL A 67 -2.44 -3.30 18.25
C VAL A 67 -3.61 -4.22 17.99
N CYS A 68 -4.28 -4.04 16.87
CA CYS A 68 -5.36 -4.89 16.41
C CYS A 68 -5.08 -5.38 14.98
N LEU A 69 -5.02 -6.69 14.79
CA LEU A 69 -4.87 -7.33 13.49
C LEU A 69 -6.26 -7.77 13.01
N GLY A 70 -6.95 -6.87 12.32
CA GLY A 70 -8.25 -7.16 11.75
C GLY A 70 -8.17 -7.76 10.36
N TRP A 71 -9.31 -8.24 9.85
CA TRP A 71 -9.38 -8.87 8.53
C TRP A 71 -9.08 -7.89 7.40
N GLY A 72 -9.63 -6.67 7.45
CA GLY A 72 -9.44 -5.64 6.42
C GLY A 72 -8.27 -4.71 6.69
N TYR A 73 -8.04 -4.39 7.95
CA TYR A 73 -7.02 -3.44 8.38
C TYR A 73 -6.29 -3.91 9.63
N VAL A 74 -5.04 -3.47 9.74
CA VAL A 74 -4.28 -3.44 11.00
C VAL A 74 -4.43 -2.04 11.56
N GLY A 75 -4.76 -1.94 12.85
CA GLY A 75 -4.83 -0.68 13.59
C GLY A 75 -3.80 -0.65 14.71
N VAL A 76 -3.09 0.46 14.85
CA VAL A 76 -2.19 0.73 15.97
C VAL A 76 -2.64 2.02 16.66
N GLN A 77 -2.96 1.93 17.95
CA GLN A 77 -3.27 3.07 18.80
C GLN A 77 -2.07 3.39 19.70
N LEU A 78 -1.70 4.63 19.77
CA LEU A 78 -0.61 5.14 20.61
C LEU A 78 -1.13 5.62 21.97
N THR A 79 -0.23 5.84 22.92
CA THR A 79 -0.55 6.46 24.22
C THR A 79 -1.02 7.91 24.11
N THR A 80 -0.87 8.52 22.94
CA THR A 80 -1.40 9.84 22.59
C THR A 80 -2.82 9.79 22.03
N ASP A 81 -3.46 8.62 22.02
CA ASP A 81 -4.75 8.32 21.37
C ASP A 81 -4.75 8.41 19.84
N ASP A 82 -3.63 8.70 19.21
CA ASP A 82 -3.53 8.65 17.75
C ASP A 82 -3.60 7.22 17.24
N VAL A 83 -4.41 7.01 16.19
CA VAL A 83 -4.58 5.70 15.56
C VAL A 83 -4.11 5.74 14.12
N GLY A 84 -3.25 4.80 13.76
CA GLY A 84 -2.84 4.56 12.38
C GLY A 84 -3.45 3.29 11.83
N LEU A 85 -3.79 3.34 10.56
CA LEU A 85 -4.44 2.24 9.83
C LEU A 85 -3.55 1.79 8.68
N CYS A 86 -3.45 0.48 8.50
CA CYS A 86 -2.81 -0.13 7.34
C CYS A 86 -3.67 -1.28 6.82
N HIS A 87 -3.84 -1.41 5.51
CA HIS A 87 -4.49 -2.57 4.92
C HIS A 87 -3.76 -3.85 5.35
N SER A 88 -4.51 -4.86 5.78
CA SER A 88 -3.94 -6.07 6.41
C SER A 88 -3.13 -6.94 5.47
N LEU A 89 -3.35 -6.83 4.15
CA LEU A 89 -2.71 -7.66 3.12
C LEU A 89 -2.86 -9.17 3.36
N MET A 90 -3.93 -9.61 4.01
CA MET A 90 -4.17 -11.02 4.34
C MET A 90 -4.10 -11.93 3.11
N GLY A 91 -4.52 -11.45 1.93
CA GLY A 91 -4.44 -12.20 0.67
C GLY A 91 -3.01 -12.36 0.13
N GLU A 92 -2.05 -11.59 0.62
CA GLU A 92 -0.63 -11.65 0.24
C GLU A 92 0.23 -12.37 1.29
N MET A 93 -0.34 -12.66 2.46
CA MET A 93 0.32 -13.45 3.49
C MET A 93 0.07 -14.94 3.23
N GLN A 94 1.12 -15.74 3.39
CA GLN A 94 0.97 -17.20 3.53
C GLN A 94 1.12 -17.52 5.01
N PRO A 95 0.04 -17.56 5.79
CA PRO A 95 0.15 -17.86 7.20
C PRO A 95 0.48 -19.34 7.35
N GLU A 96 1.68 -19.64 7.78
CA GLU A 96 1.86 -20.80 8.63
C GLU A 96 1.06 -20.48 9.89
N CYS A 97 0.01 -21.25 10.16
CA CYS A 97 -1.10 -20.89 11.05
C CYS A 97 -0.72 -20.49 12.50
N CYS A 98 0.53 -20.57 12.88
CA CYS A 98 1.01 -20.33 14.25
C CYS A 98 2.04 -19.18 14.37
N GLN A 99 2.41 -18.49 13.30
CA GLN A 99 3.54 -17.56 13.33
C GLN A 99 3.32 -16.22 12.60
N VAL A 100 2.11 -15.71 12.56
CA VAL A 100 1.83 -14.42 11.88
C VAL A 100 2.53 -13.25 12.58
N VAL A 101 2.62 -13.27 13.91
CA VAL A 101 3.35 -12.27 14.69
C VAL A 101 4.04 -12.99 15.86
N GLN A 102 5.36 -13.14 15.80
CA GLN A 102 6.12 -13.87 16.82
C GLN A 102 6.01 -13.27 18.22
N GLN A 103 5.85 -11.95 18.33
CA GLN A 103 5.75 -11.21 19.58
C GLN A 103 4.31 -10.86 19.96
N ALA A 104 3.33 -11.61 19.46
CA ALA A 104 1.93 -11.40 19.86
C ALA A 104 1.78 -11.48 21.39
N GLY A 105 1.04 -10.53 21.97
CA GLY A 105 0.84 -10.39 23.41
C GLY A 105 1.84 -9.47 24.12
N THR A 106 2.90 -9.00 23.43
CA THR A 106 3.91 -8.10 24.03
C THR A 106 4.06 -6.77 23.29
N LEU A 107 3.21 -6.48 22.30
CA LEU A 107 3.30 -5.27 21.48
C LEU A 107 2.82 -4.02 22.22
N SER A 108 1.81 -4.16 23.10
CA SER A 108 1.38 -3.05 23.97
C SER A 108 2.47 -2.70 24.97
N GLY A 109 2.71 -1.41 25.18
CA GLY A 109 3.78 -0.88 26.01
C GLY A 109 5.13 -0.73 25.30
N SER A 110 5.29 -1.30 24.09
CA SER A 110 6.52 -1.11 23.31
C SER A 110 6.67 0.34 22.84
N PRO A 111 7.90 0.87 22.72
CA PRO A 111 8.13 2.16 22.10
C PRO A 111 7.56 2.22 20.69
N ALA A 112 6.81 3.27 20.34
CA ALA A 112 6.23 3.41 19.00
C ALA A 112 7.32 3.47 17.91
N THR A 113 8.49 4.01 18.22
CA THR A 113 9.64 4.04 17.32
C THR A 113 10.14 2.64 16.96
N GLU A 114 10.20 1.73 17.93
CA GLU A 114 10.62 0.35 17.70
C GLU A 114 9.61 -0.40 16.80
N LEU A 115 8.32 -0.22 17.09
CA LEU A 115 7.29 -0.85 16.27
C LEU A 115 7.26 -0.29 14.85
N ALA A 116 7.47 1.01 14.67
CA ALA A 116 7.54 1.68 13.36
C ALA A 116 8.71 1.17 12.50
N GLU A 117 9.84 0.78 13.11
CA GLU A 117 10.99 0.19 12.41
C GLU A 117 10.63 -1.10 11.67
N ARG A 118 9.59 -1.84 12.11
CA ARG A 118 9.10 -3.04 11.44
C ARG A 118 8.60 -2.76 10.02
N ALA A 119 8.26 -1.53 9.67
CA ALA A 119 7.91 -1.15 8.31
C ALA A 119 9.03 -1.42 7.29
N LYS A 120 10.27 -1.61 7.75
CA LYS A 120 11.43 -1.98 6.93
C LYS A 120 11.59 -3.49 6.74
N SER A 121 10.79 -4.31 7.43
CA SER A 121 10.88 -5.77 7.40
C SER A 121 10.56 -6.34 6.01
N TRP A 122 11.15 -7.47 5.69
CA TRP A 122 10.79 -8.28 4.53
C TRP A 122 9.50 -9.09 4.77
N ASP A 123 9.19 -9.39 6.02
CA ASP A 123 7.95 -10.04 6.41
C ASP A 123 6.76 -9.08 6.27
N THR A 124 5.71 -9.52 5.58
CA THR A 124 4.53 -8.68 5.31
C THR A 124 3.74 -8.41 6.59
N GLY A 125 3.65 -9.37 7.51
CA GLY A 125 2.94 -9.21 8.78
C GLY A 125 3.60 -8.15 9.67
N GLU A 126 4.93 -8.20 9.79
CA GLU A 126 5.70 -7.19 10.51
C GLU A 126 5.56 -5.81 9.83
N ARG A 127 5.66 -5.78 8.51
CA ARG A 127 5.60 -4.52 7.75
C ARG A 127 4.26 -3.80 7.87
N VAL A 128 3.12 -4.50 7.83
CA VAL A 128 1.81 -3.86 7.98
C VAL A 128 1.63 -3.24 9.37
N ILE A 129 2.18 -3.86 10.42
CA ILE A 129 2.20 -3.30 11.78
C ILE A 129 3.07 -2.04 11.81
N GLY A 130 4.27 -2.10 11.24
CA GLY A 130 5.18 -0.97 11.17
C GLY A 130 4.57 0.22 10.42
N VAL A 131 3.94 -0.01 9.26
CA VAL A 131 3.28 1.04 8.47
C VAL A 131 2.07 1.62 9.24
N ALA A 132 1.28 0.79 9.92
CA ALA A 132 0.20 1.28 10.77
C ALA A 132 0.73 2.17 11.90
N THR A 133 1.90 1.82 12.48
CA THR A 133 2.55 2.63 13.53
C THR A 133 3.07 3.96 12.97
N ILE A 134 3.70 3.95 11.78
CA ILE A 134 4.10 5.20 11.10
C ILE A 134 2.88 6.08 10.85
N ASN A 135 1.77 5.50 10.38
CA ASN A 135 0.53 6.24 10.15
C ASN A 135 -0.04 6.82 11.46
N ALA A 136 0.05 6.09 12.59
CA ALA A 136 -0.36 6.60 13.89
C ALA A 136 0.48 7.81 14.33
N LEU A 137 1.80 7.71 14.24
CA LEU A 137 2.71 8.82 14.52
C LEU A 137 2.47 10.01 13.60
N SER A 138 2.13 9.74 12.33
CA SER A 138 1.84 10.78 11.33
C SER A 138 0.56 11.55 11.65
N GLN A 139 -0.44 10.95 12.34
CA GLN A 139 -1.64 11.67 12.77
C GLN A 139 -1.30 12.89 13.64
N ILE A 140 -0.26 12.78 14.47
CA ILE A 140 0.21 13.89 15.36
C ILE A 140 0.62 15.09 14.53
N VAL A 141 1.25 14.85 13.38
CA VAL A 141 1.78 15.91 12.49
C VAL A 141 0.69 16.40 11.53
N LEU A 142 -0.09 15.49 10.94
CA LEU A 142 -1.11 15.82 9.95
C LEU A 142 -2.27 16.67 10.51
N ARG A 143 -2.48 16.70 11.83
CA ARG A 143 -3.49 17.55 12.49
C ARG A 143 -3.03 18.99 12.75
N ARG A 144 -1.76 19.29 12.46
CA ARG A 144 -1.17 20.61 12.66
C ARG A 144 -1.04 21.35 11.33
N GLU A 145 -0.97 22.67 11.41
CA GLU A 145 -0.50 23.44 10.26
C GLU A 145 0.96 23.11 9.98
N HIS A 146 1.30 23.00 8.71
CA HIS A 146 2.64 22.66 8.26
C HIS A 146 3.05 23.53 7.08
N ASP A 147 4.32 23.98 7.05
CA ASP A 147 4.82 24.88 6.00
C ASP A 147 5.02 24.15 4.66
N GLY A 148 5.29 22.86 4.67
CA GLY A 148 5.58 22.08 3.48
C GLY A 148 4.35 21.51 2.74
N TYR A 149 3.19 21.41 3.41
CA TYR A 149 1.98 20.85 2.82
C TYR A 149 0.71 21.36 3.49
N THR A 150 -0.43 21.12 2.83
CA THR A 150 -1.76 21.41 3.35
C THR A 150 -2.54 20.13 3.56
N VAL A 151 -3.38 20.11 4.60
CA VAL A 151 -4.32 19.01 4.89
C VAL A 151 -5.73 19.61 4.89
N THR A 152 -6.59 19.16 3.97
CA THR A 152 -7.97 19.68 3.82
C THR A 152 -8.95 18.50 3.65
N GLU A 153 -10.19 18.66 4.11
CA GLU A 153 -11.24 17.68 3.78
C GLU A 153 -11.62 17.82 2.30
N GLY A 154 -11.94 16.69 1.62
CA GLY A 154 -12.39 16.75 0.24
C GLY A 154 -12.39 15.43 -0.51
N ASN A 155 -12.72 15.53 -1.78
CA ASN A 155 -12.79 14.40 -2.70
C ASN A 155 -11.60 14.44 -3.67
N VAL A 156 -10.88 13.34 -3.77
CA VAL A 156 -9.71 13.21 -4.65
C VAL A 156 -10.05 13.54 -6.10
N LEU A 157 -11.20 13.08 -6.62
CA LEU A 157 -11.60 13.31 -8.02
C LEU A 157 -11.93 14.77 -8.37
N GLU A 158 -12.17 15.61 -7.37
CA GLU A 158 -12.40 17.05 -7.57
C GLU A 158 -11.08 17.81 -7.65
N GLN A 159 -10.00 17.19 -7.23
CA GLN A 159 -8.67 17.81 -7.15
C GLN A 159 -7.73 17.39 -8.28
N VAL A 160 -8.13 16.38 -9.07
CA VAL A 160 -7.36 15.89 -10.20
C VAL A 160 -8.02 16.36 -11.49
N ASP A 161 -7.26 17.13 -12.30
CA ASP A 161 -7.70 17.58 -13.63
C ASP A 161 -7.62 16.41 -14.62
N ILE A 162 -8.72 15.64 -14.73
CA ILE A 162 -8.85 14.53 -15.67
C ILE A 162 -9.49 15.04 -16.95
N ARG A 163 -8.78 14.95 -18.07
CA ARG A 163 -9.20 15.41 -19.39
C ARG A 163 -9.76 14.25 -20.22
N PRO A 164 -10.66 14.53 -21.20
CA PRO A 164 -11.22 13.49 -22.08
C PRO A 164 -10.18 12.73 -22.92
N THR A 165 -8.97 13.26 -23.06
CA THR A 165 -7.87 12.64 -23.80
C THR A 165 -6.97 11.78 -22.92
N ASP A 166 -7.06 11.90 -21.58
CA ASP A 166 -6.14 11.27 -20.67
C ASP A 166 -6.28 9.74 -20.62
N LYS A 167 -5.15 9.06 -20.62
CA LYS A 167 -5.01 7.65 -20.27
C LYS A 167 -4.74 7.57 -18.77
N VAL A 168 -5.59 6.87 -18.03
CA VAL A 168 -5.47 6.75 -16.59
C VAL A 168 -5.05 5.32 -16.23
N ALA A 169 -4.01 5.20 -15.41
CA ALA A 169 -3.59 3.97 -14.75
C ALA A 169 -4.06 3.98 -13.28
N MET A 170 -4.58 2.86 -12.80
CA MET A 170 -4.97 2.69 -11.40
C MET A 170 -4.35 1.40 -10.86
N VAL A 171 -3.47 1.53 -9.89
CA VAL A 171 -2.87 0.39 -9.19
C VAL A 171 -3.68 0.10 -7.94
N GLY A 172 -4.25 -1.13 -7.88
CA GLY A 172 -5.29 -1.50 -6.93
C GLY A 172 -6.68 -1.04 -7.40
N ASN A 173 -7.68 -1.90 -7.28
CA ASN A 173 -9.04 -1.60 -7.69
C ASN A 173 -9.75 -0.69 -6.67
N ILE A 174 -9.52 0.63 -6.77
CA ILE A 174 -10.12 1.63 -5.89
C ILE A 174 -11.56 1.92 -6.38
N LYS A 175 -12.46 0.94 -6.13
CA LYS A 175 -13.83 0.91 -6.66
C LYS A 175 -14.59 2.24 -6.59
N PRO A 176 -14.53 3.04 -5.51
CA PRO A 176 -15.27 4.31 -5.44
C PRO A 176 -14.85 5.35 -6.48
N LEU A 177 -13.61 5.27 -7.01
CA LEU A 177 -13.10 6.23 -8.00
C LEU A 177 -13.40 5.81 -9.44
N VAL A 178 -13.58 4.50 -9.69
CA VAL A 178 -13.71 3.93 -11.03
C VAL A 178 -14.79 4.60 -11.89
N PRO A 179 -16.04 4.77 -11.41
CA PRO A 179 -17.09 5.41 -12.25
C PRO A 179 -16.73 6.85 -12.63
N GLY A 180 -16.23 7.62 -11.68
CA GLY A 180 -15.88 9.02 -11.92
C GLY A 180 -14.71 9.20 -12.89
N ILE A 181 -13.72 8.31 -12.86
CA ILE A 181 -12.59 8.33 -13.79
C ILE A 181 -13.05 7.89 -15.19
N ARG A 182 -13.82 6.78 -15.30
CA ARG A 182 -14.32 6.28 -16.59
C ARG A 182 -15.18 7.31 -17.34
N ASN A 183 -15.91 8.15 -16.61
CA ASN A 183 -16.74 9.20 -17.21
C ASN A 183 -15.95 10.39 -17.73
N LYS A 184 -14.70 10.58 -17.29
CA LYS A 184 -13.88 11.75 -17.63
C LYS A 184 -12.73 11.43 -18.57
N ALA A 185 -12.07 10.28 -18.41
CA ALA A 185 -10.85 9.91 -19.12
C ALA A 185 -11.15 9.21 -20.46
N SER A 186 -10.17 9.19 -21.37
CA SER A 186 -10.23 8.40 -22.61
C SER A 186 -10.15 6.91 -22.34
N SER A 187 -9.38 6.52 -21.34
CA SER A 187 -9.24 5.12 -20.93
C SER A 187 -8.85 4.99 -19.45
N LEU A 188 -9.25 3.88 -18.83
CA LEU A 188 -8.85 3.50 -17.47
C LEU A 188 -8.36 2.04 -17.50
N ARG A 189 -7.08 1.84 -17.19
CA ARG A 189 -6.45 0.54 -16.96
C ARG A 189 -6.28 0.33 -15.46
N ILE A 190 -6.79 -0.78 -14.93
CA ILE A 190 -6.71 -1.12 -13.51
C ILE A 190 -5.78 -2.31 -13.37
N PHE A 191 -4.76 -2.19 -12.52
CA PHE A 191 -3.79 -3.25 -12.24
C PHE A 191 -4.08 -3.82 -10.85
N GLU A 192 -4.36 -5.13 -10.76
CA GLU A 192 -4.75 -5.79 -9.51
C GLU A 192 -3.96 -7.08 -9.31
N ARG A 193 -3.69 -7.38 -8.04
CA ARG A 193 -3.10 -8.65 -7.61
C ARG A 193 -4.17 -9.68 -7.30
N GLY A 194 -3.80 -10.95 -7.29
CA GLY A 194 -4.67 -12.02 -6.79
C GLY A 194 -5.75 -12.51 -7.76
N GLY A 195 -5.60 -12.25 -9.08
CA GLY A 195 -6.36 -12.96 -10.10
C GLY A 195 -7.83 -12.54 -10.28
N LEU A 196 -8.27 -11.45 -9.68
CA LEU A 196 -9.57 -10.85 -9.95
C LEU A 196 -9.51 -10.13 -11.30
N LEU A 197 -9.49 -10.89 -12.38
CA LEU A 197 -9.58 -10.36 -13.74
C LEU A 197 -11.04 -10.03 -14.05
N GLY A 198 -11.25 -8.86 -14.66
CA GLY A 198 -12.55 -8.38 -15.09
C GLY A 198 -12.38 -7.42 -16.26
N GLU A 199 -13.47 -6.88 -16.79
CA GLU A 199 -13.40 -5.91 -17.88
C GLU A 199 -12.57 -4.69 -17.47
N GLY A 200 -11.42 -4.49 -18.12
CA GLY A 200 -10.47 -3.41 -17.84
C GLY A 200 -9.60 -3.61 -16.60
N ILE A 201 -9.60 -4.84 -16.02
CA ILE A 201 -8.68 -5.20 -14.92
C ILE A 201 -7.59 -6.11 -15.48
N LEU A 202 -6.35 -5.72 -15.28
CA LEU A 202 -5.15 -6.39 -15.75
C LEU A 202 -4.36 -6.94 -14.55
N PRO A 203 -3.52 -7.95 -14.73
CA PRO A 203 -2.60 -8.38 -13.69
C PRO A 203 -1.61 -7.26 -13.37
N ASP A 204 -1.17 -7.17 -12.12
CA ASP A 204 -0.23 -6.15 -11.65
C ASP A 204 1.08 -6.12 -12.46
N THR A 205 1.51 -7.28 -12.98
CA THR A 205 2.70 -7.41 -13.84
C THR A 205 2.60 -6.62 -15.15
N ALA A 206 1.39 -6.38 -15.68
CA ALA A 206 1.20 -5.54 -16.86
C ALA A 206 1.49 -4.05 -16.58
N GLY A 207 1.60 -3.67 -15.32
CA GLY A 207 1.92 -2.30 -14.90
C GLY A 207 3.30 -1.85 -15.36
N GLU A 208 4.28 -2.76 -15.43
CA GLU A 208 5.64 -2.43 -15.89
C GLU A 208 5.67 -1.82 -17.31
N GLU A 209 4.81 -2.32 -18.18
CA GLU A 209 4.73 -1.84 -19.56
C GLU A 209 3.77 -0.65 -19.71
N LEU A 210 2.64 -0.67 -18.99
CA LEU A 210 1.51 0.19 -19.30
C LEU A 210 1.39 1.43 -18.40
N ILE A 211 1.98 1.45 -17.21
CA ILE A 211 1.98 2.63 -16.34
C ILE A 211 2.78 3.78 -16.96
N PRO A 212 3.97 3.55 -17.60
CA PRO A 212 4.73 4.64 -18.23
C PRO A 212 4.00 5.39 -19.36
N GLU A 213 2.92 4.79 -19.92
CA GLU A 213 2.09 5.42 -20.95
C GLU A 213 0.95 6.29 -20.40
N ALA A 214 0.74 6.29 -19.07
CA ALA A 214 -0.38 6.97 -18.46
C ALA A 214 -0.11 8.46 -18.22
N ASP A 215 -1.12 9.29 -18.48
CA ASP A 215 -1.09 10.72 -18.16
C ASP A 215 -1.35 10.98 -16.68
N ILE A 216 -2.15 10.10 -16.03
CA ILE A 216 -2.50 10.17 -14.62
C ILE A 216 -2.39 8.77 -14.00
N VAL A 217 -1.76 8.68 -12.83
CA VAL A 217 -1.60 7.42 -12.11
C VAL A 217 -2.20 7.51 -10.71
N PHE A 218 -3.19 6.66 -10.43
CA PHE A 218 -3.71 6.44 -9.08
C PHE A 218 -3.07 5.20 -8.48
N ILE A 219 -2.51 5.32 -7.29
CA ILE A 219 -1.84 4.23 -6.58
C ILE A 219 -2.54 4.01 -5.24
N THR A 220 -2.91 2.76 -4.95
CA THR A 220 -3.44 2.40 -3.63
C THR A 220 -2.38 2.57 -2.54
N GLY A 221 -2.77 3.10 -1.38
CA GLY A 221 -1.85 3.20 -0.23
C GLY A 221 -1.27 1.85 0.22
N SER A 222 -1.94 0.72 -0.08
CA SER A 222 -1.42 -0.61 0.23
C SER A 222 -0.07 -0.91 -0.45
N ALA A 223 0.28 -0.17 -1.53
CA ALA A 223 1.59 -0.25 -2.18
C ALA A 223 2.76 0.12 -1.24
N ILE A 224 2.52 0.95 -0.22
CA ILE A 224 3.50 1.24 0.84
C ILE A 224 3.74 -0.02 1.66
N ALA A 225 2.65 -0.66 2.09
CA ALA A 225 2.70 -1.82 2.96
C ALA A 225 3.24 -3.08 2.26
N ASN A 226 2.97 -3.28 0.97
CA ASN A 226 3.52 -4.42 0.23
C ASN A 226 4.91 -4.13 -0.39
N GLY A 227 5.42 -2.90 -0.22
CA GLY A 227 6.78 -2.53 -0.64
C GLY A 227 6.96 -2.29 -2.14
N THR A 228 5.88 -2.00 -2.88
CA THR A 228 5.96 -1.72 -4.33
C THR A 228 5.91 -0.23 -4.67
N VAL A 229 5.59 0.63 -3.70
CA VAL A 229 5.38 2.07 -3.95
C VAL A 229 6.57 2.72 -4.64
N GLY A 230 7.81 2.36 -4.29
CA GLY A 230 9.02 2.93 -4.89
C GLY A 230 9.09 2.67 -6.39
N ARG A 231 8.83 1.43 -6.82
CA ARG A 231 8.80 1.06 -8.24
C ARG A 231 7.66 1.73 -8.98
N LEU A 232 6.48 1.74 -8.38
CA LEU A 232 5.32 2.38 -8.99
C LEU A 232 5.54 3.88 -9.23
N LEU A 233 6.21 4.58 -8.30
CA LEU A 233 6.56 5.99 -8.48
C LEU A 233 7.57 6.20 -9.61
N GLN A 234 8.56 5.31 -9.77
CA GLN A 234 9.46 5.36 -10.93
C GLN A 234 8.72 5.17 -12.25
N LEU A 235 7.84 4.15 -12.33
CA LEU A 235 7.03 3.91 -13.52
C LEU A 235 6.11 5.08 -13.87
N SER A 236 5.77 5.91 -12.87
CA SER A 236 4.89 7.06 -13.00
C SER A 236 5.62 8.38 -13.29
N GLU A 237 6.94 8.37 -13.53
CA GLU A 237 7.73 9.60 -13.67
C GLU A 237 7.28 10.52 -14.81
N ASN A 238 6.72 9.92 -15.88
CA ASN A 238 6.18 10.65 -17.04
C ASN A 238 4.73 11.10 -16.85
N ALA A 239 4.03 10.64 -15.83
CA ALA A 239 2.65 11.02 -15.58
C ALA A 239 2.57 12.47 -15.12
N ARG A 240 1.57 13.20 -15.66
CA ARG A 240 1.28 14.58 -15.29
C ARG A 240 0.80 14.72 -13.85
N SER A 241 0.14 13.66 -13.32
CA SER A 241 -0.34 13.63 -11.95
C SER A 241 -0.23 12.23 -11.36
N VAL A 242 0.34 12.14 -10.16
CA VAL A 242 0.46 10.90 -9.39
C VAL A 242 -0.27 11.07 -8.06
N VAL A 243 -1.23 10.19 -7.83
CA VAL A 243 -2.16 10.29 -6.70
C VAL A 243 -2.11 9.02 -5.85
N LEU A 244 -1.78 9.15 -4.58
CA LEU A 244 -1.82 8.05 -3.62
C LEU A 244 -3.14 8.06 -2.85
N VAL A 245 -3.84 6.91 -2.73
CA VAL A 245 -5.19 6.90 -2.15
C VAL A 245 -5.40 5.75 -1.16
N GLY A 246 -6.03 6.07 -0.05
CA GLY A 246 -6.53 5.11 0.95
C GLY A 246 -5.99 5.35 2.35
N PRO A 247 -6.59 4.72 3.37
CA PRO A 247 -6.16 4.90 4.76
C PRO A 247 -4.69 4.56 5.02
N THR A 248 -4.13 3.60 4.29
CA THR A 248 -2.71 3.22 4.40
C THR A 248 -1.76 4.31 3.89
N ALA A 249 -2.24 5.25 3.07
CA ALA A 249 -1.43 6.36 2.55
C ALA A 249 -1.28 7.54 3.53
N SER A 250 -1.85 7.45 4.74
CA SER A 250 -1.90 8.55 5.73
C SER A 250 -0.60 8.73 6.50
N MET A 251 0.55 8.49 5.88
CA MET A 251 1.87 8.74 6.47
C MET A 251 2.32 10.17 6.22
N ILE A 252 3.31 10.62 6.97
CA ILE A 252 3.97 11.91 6.75
C ILE A 252 4.35 12.05 5.26
N PRO A 253 3.91 13.13 4.58
CA PRO A 253 3.86 13.12 3.11
C PRO A 253 5.18 13.48 2.43
N SER A 254 6.09 14.15 3.13
CA SER A 254 7.32 14.73 2.56
C SER A 254 8.16 13.74 1.74
N PRO A 255 8.36 12.46 2.17
CA PRO A 255 9.12 11.48 1.38
C PRO A 255 8.45 11.08 0.07
N LEU A 256 7.11 11.12 0.04
CA LEU A 256 6.31 10.79 -1.13
C LEU A 256 6.31 11.96 -2.13
N PHE A 257 6.13 13.19 -1.65
CA PHE A 257 6.18 14.39 -2.49
C PHE A 257 7.54 14.57 -3.18
N LYS A 258 8.65 14.31 -2.47
CA LYS A 258 10.01 14.31 -3.06
C LYS A 258 10.16 13.32 -4.22
N ARG A 259 9.26 12.34 -4.35
CA ARG A 259 9.27 11.32 -5.40
C ARG A 259 8.14 11.49 -6.41
N GLY A 260 7.57 12.68 -6.48
CA GLY A 260 6.62 13.05 -7.52
C GLY A 260 5.17 12.67 -7.24
N VAL A 261 4.78 12.37 -6.00
CA VAL A 261 3.38 12.33 -5.62
C VAL A 261 2.83 13.75 -5.55
N ASP A 262 1.73 14.03 -6.24
CA ASP A 262 1.13 15.37 -6.31
C ASP A 262 -0.03 15.51 -5.32
N LEU A 263 -0.70 14.42 -4.99
CA LEU A 263 -1.85 14.40 -4.09
C LEU A 263 -1.89 13.10 -3.30
N ILE A 264 -2.18 13.20 -2.01
CA ILE A 264 -2.50 12.05 -1.17
C ILE A 264 -3.94 12.18 -0.67
N GLY A 265 -4.78 11.18 -0.97
CA GLY A 265 -6.10 11.01 -0.38
C GLY A 265 -5.99 10.04 0.80
N GLY A 266 -5.79 10.58 1.98
CA GLY A 266 -5.64 9.81 3.21
C GLY A 266 -6.84 9.92 4.16
N VAL A 267 -6.62 9.57 5.43
CA VAL A 267 -7.62 9.71 6.49
C VAL A 267 -6.99 10.30 7.77
N ILE A 268 -7.79 11.08 8.48
CA ILE A 268 -7.55 11.43 9.88
C ILE A 268 -8.53 10.62 10.71
N VAL A 269 -8.05 9.89 11.71
CA VAL A 269 -8.90 9.15 12.66
C VAL A 269 -9.44 10.14 13.69
N THR A 270 -10.77 10.24 13.79
CA THR A 270 -11.47 11.17 14.67
C THR A 270 -12.05 10.51 15.91
N GLU A 271 -12.34 9.19 15.84
CA GLU A 271 -12.85 8.39 16.94
C GLU A 271 -11.95 7.15 17.14
N PRO A 272 -10.87 7.27 17.93
CA PRO A 272 -9.84 6.24 18.06
C PRO A 272 -10.38 4.87 18.47
N ASP A 273 -11.16 4.80 19.56
CA ASP A 273 -11.69 3.54 20.07
C ASP A 273 -12.67 2.88 19.10
N ARG A 274 -13.48 3.68 18.43
CA ARG A 274 -14.41 3.19 17.41
C ARG A 274 -13.67 2.67 16.19
N ALA A 275 -12.60 3.33 15.76
CA ALA A 275 -11.75 2.85 14.67
C ALA A 275 -11.13 1.51 15.02
N MET A 276 -10.58 1.37 16.23
CA MET A 276 -10.00 0.11 16.70
C MET A 276 -11.03 -1.00 16.84
N GLN A 277 -12.25 -0.68 17.29
CA GLN A 277 -13.36 -1.64 17.34
C GLN A 277 -13.75 -2.12 15.94
N ILE A 278 -13.91 -1.21 14.98
CA ILE A 278 -14.21 -1.56 13.58
C ILE A 278 -13.14 -2.48 12.99
N VAL A 279 -11.85 -2.19 13.26
CA VAL A 279 -10.75 -3.05 12.85
C VAL A 279 -10.85 -4.43 13.47
N ALA A 280 -11.12 -4.52 14.79
CA ALA A 280 -11.24 -5.79 15.52
C ALA A 280 -12.40 -6.67 15.02
N GLU A 281 -13.47 -6.04 14.56
CA GLU A 281 -14.66 -6.70 14.00
C GLU A 281 -14.50 -7.04 12.50
N GLY A 282 -13.30 -6.80 11.91
CA GLY A 282 -13.01 -7.12 10.51
C GLY A 282 -13.55 -6.10 9.50
N GLY A 283 -13.90 -4.89 9.96
CA GLY A 283 -14.42 -3.82 9.12
C GLY A 283 -13.41 -3.33 8.08
N GLY A 284 -13.95 -2.82 6.97
CA GLY A 284 -13.19 -2.24 5.87
C GLY A 284 -13.35 -0.71 5.77
N THR A 285 -12.86 -0.14 4.68
CA THR A 285 -12.96 1.32 4.41
C THR A 285 -14.40 1.87 4.55
N PRO A 286 -15.46 1.17 4.11
CA PRO A 286 -16.82 1.70 4.26
C PRO A 286 -17.23 1.91 5.72
N GLN A 287 -16.88 0.99 6.62
CA GLN A 287 -17.20 1.07 8.04
C GLN A 287 -16.32 2.10 8.75
N LEU A 288 -15.03 2.18 8.37
CA LEU A 288 -14.09 3.16 8.93
C LEU A 288 -14.48 4.62 8.70
N LYS A 289 -15.33 4.91 7.70
CA LYS A 289 -15.91 6.25 7.50
C LYS A 289 -16.63 6.80 8.75
N ALA A 290 -17.14 5.92 9.60
CA ALA A 290 -17.81 6.32 10.84
C ALA A 290 -16.85 6.80 11.93
N ALA A 291 -15.54 6.58 11.77
CA ALA A 291 -14.52 6.92 12.77
C ALA A 291 -13.34 7.72 12.16
N THR A 292 -13.45 8.10 10.88
CA THR A 292 -12.39 8.80 10.15
C THR A 292 -12.96 9.91 9.26
N LYS A 293 -12.14 10.93 9.01
CA LYS A 293 -12.37 11.95 7.97
C LYS A 293 -11.42 11.70 6.81
N PHE A 294 -11.94 11.73 5.57
CA PHE A 294 -11.12 11.73 4.38
C PHE A 294 -10.47 13.09 4.18
N VAL A 295 -9.16 13.07 3.98
CA VAL A 295 -8.36 14.29 3.80
C VAL A 295 -7.54 14.21 2.53
N LEU A 296 -7.30 15.39 1.98
CA LEU A 296 -6.43 15.66 0.85
C LEU A 296 -5.17 16.32 1.37
N ILE A 297 -4.03 15.71 1.10
CA ILE A 297 -2.73 16.23 1.50
C ILE A 297 -1.99 16.63 0.22
N LYS A 298 -1.61 17.91 0.12
CA LYS A 298 -0.95 18.49 -1.04
C LYS A 298 0.32 19.22 -0.66
N PRO A 299 1.38 19.17 -1.48
CA PRO A 299 2.54 20.03 -1.27
C PRO A 299 2.11 21.50 -1.39
N ARG A 300 2.69 22.38 -0.57
CA ARG A 300 2.59 23.82 -0.82
C ARG A 300 3.47 24.20 -2.01
N LEU A 301 3.03 25.17 -2.79
CA LEU A 301 3.74 25.65 -3.98
C LEU A 301 5.20 25.99 -3.64
N GLY A 302 6.14 25.37 -4.34
CA GLY A 302 7.59 25.55 -4.17
C GLY A 302 8.36 24.30 -3.75
N LEU A 303 7.69 23.18 -3.42
CA LEU A 303 8.29 21.88 -3.04
C LEU A 303 7.89 20.72 -3.98
N GLY A 304 7.10 21.01 -5.00
CA GLY A 304 6.79 20.07 -6.08
C GLY A 304 7.79 20.16 -7.25
N ARG A 305 7.73 19.17 -8.15
CA ARG A 305 8.59 18.97 -9.34
C ARG A 305 9.15 20.24 -9.94
#